data_6f4633ef2b8790b7e705ed6b850fcc29
#
_entry.id   6f4633ef2b8790b7e705ed6b850fcc29
#
_cell.length_a   1.000
_cell.length_b   1.000
_cell.length_c   1.000
_cell.angle_alpha   90.00
_cell.angle_beta   90.00
_cell.angle_gamma   90.00
#
_symmetry.space_group_name_H-M   'P 1'
#
loop_
_entity.id
_entity.type
_entity.pdbx_description
1 polymer ?
#
loop_
_entity_poly.entity_id
_entity_poly.type
_entity_poly.pdbx_seq_one_letter_code
_entity_poly.pdbx_strand_id
1 'polypeptide(L)'
;MPQAYFVVRATVADAAKRKAFDSWYQNEHLPDAMRSFGARRAWRFWSLTDPSLHQATYEFADEASLDRALKGEDIKRLVADFNRDWPDVTRTRETFVLAQEFAA
;
A
#
# COMPACT_ATOMS: atom_id res chain seq x y z
N MET A 1 -8.44 21.33 -1.13
CA MET A 1 -8.38 20.13 -1.99
C MET A 1 -8.58 18.89 -1.15
N PRO A 2 -9.48 17.97 -1.52
CA PRO A 2 -9.65 16.75 -0.75
C PRO A 2 -8.44 15.84 -0.85
N GLN A 3 -8.20 15.08 0.22
CA GLN A 3 -7.15 14.08 0.24
C GLN A 3 -7.47 12.95 -0.74
N ALA A 4 -6.42 12.32 -1.25
CA ALA A 4 -6.51 11.16 -2.12
C ALA A 4 -5.74 10.00 -1.51
N TYR A 5 -6.15 8.78 -1.83
CA TYR A 5 -5.61 7.56 -1.21
C TYR A 5 -5.25 6.54 -2.27
N PHE A 6 -4.15 5.85 -2.04
CA PHE A 6 -3.75 4.69 -2.81
C PHE A 6 -3.83 3.47 -1.90
N VAL A 7 -4.61 2.47 -2.29
CA VAL A 7 -4.85 1.27 -1.49
C VAL A 7 -4.36 0.05 -2.26
N VAL A 8 -3.51 -0.74 -1.61
CA VAL A 8 -3.00 -2.00 -2.15
C VAL A 8 -3.44 -3.13 -1.23
N ARG A 9 -4.19 -4.08 -1.78
CA ARG A 9 -4.60 -5.29 -1.07
C ARG A 9 -3.80 -6.46 -1.60
N ALA A 10 -3.23 -7.23 -0.69
CA ALA A 10 -2.38 -8.37 -1.00
C ALA A 10 -2.93 -9.62 -0.31
N THR A 11 -3.01 -10.71 -1.06
CA THR A 11 -3.43 -12.00 -0.50
C THR A 11 -2.20 -12.88 -0.34
N VAL A 12 -1.84 -13.17 0.91
CA VAL A 12 -0.74 -14.07 1.28
C VAL A 12 -1.36 -15.41 1.63
N ALA A 13 -1.60 -16.23 0.61
CA ALA A 13 -2.33 -17.49 0.75
C ALA A 13 -1.61 -18.50 1.66
N ASP A 14 -0.28 -18.56 1.59
CA ASP A 14 0.52 -19.43 2.42
C ASP A 14 0.67 -18.85 3.83
N ALA A 15 0.01 -19.47 4.80
CA ALA A 15 0.04 -19.02 6.19
C ALA A 15 1.45 -18.94 6.76
N ALA A 16 2.35 -19.85 6.33
CA ALA A 16 3.73 -19.88 6.80
C ALA A 16 4.54 -18.64 6.38
N LYS A 17 4.09 -17.92 5.36
CA LYS A 17 4.79 -16.75 4.83
C LYS A 17 4.29 -15.42 5.41
N ARG A 18 3.18 -15.42 6.15
CA ARG A 18 2.54 -14.17 6.59
C ARG A 18 3.39 -13.38 7.56
N LYS A 19 4.08 -14.04 8.48
CA LYS A 19 4.94 -13.36 9.44
C LYS A 19 6.13 -12.68 8.75
N ALA A 20 6.76 -13.36 7.80
CA ALA A 20 7.86 -12.80 7.03
C ALA A 20 7.39 -11.65 6.14
N PHE A 21 6.22 -11.78 5.53
CA PHE A 21 5.62 -10.73 4.73
C PHE A 21 5.35 -9.47 5.58
N ASP A 22 4.80 -9.66 6.78
CA ASP A 22 4.53 -8.56 7.69
C ASP A 22 5.80 -7.81 8.07
N SER A 23 6.86 -8.54 8.44
CA SER A 23 8.15 -7.96 8.80
C SER A 23 8.78 -7.21 7.62
N TRP A 24 8.75 -7.80 6.42
CA TRP A 24 9.30 -7.17 5.22
C TRP A 24 8.56 -5.86 4.90
N TYR A 25 7.24 -5.88 4.98
CA TYR A 25 6.43 -4.69 4.70
C TYR A 25 6.71 -3.58 5.71
N GLN A 26 6.75 -3.95 6.99
CA GLN A 26 6.99 -2.99 8.07
C GLN A 26 8.38 -2.35 7.99
N ASN A 27 9.42 -3.16 7.74
CA ASN A 27 10.80 -2.72 7.88
C ASN A 27 11.41 -2.21 6.58
N GLU A 28 10.92 -2.68 5.43
CA GLU A 28 11.53 -2.38 4.14
C GLU A 28 10.58 -1.68 3.18
N HIS A 29 9.45 -2.31 2.87
CA HIS A 29 8.60 -1.85 1.76
C HIS A 29 7.84 -0.57 2.08
N LEU A 30 7.17 -0.50 3.23
CA LEU A 30 6.42 0.71 3.60
C LEU A 30 7.30 1.93 3.77
N PRO A 31 8.44 1.85 4.50
CA PRO A 31 9.35 3.00 4.59
C PRO A 31 9.89 3.44 3.23
N ASP A 32 10.21 2.50 2.34
CA ASP A 32 10.69 2.82 1.00
C ASP A 32 9.60 3.52 0.18
N ALA A 33 8.37 2.99 0.21
CA ALA A 33 7.23 3.61 -0.47
C ALA A 33 6.96 5.02 0.04
N MET A 34 7.03 5.23 1.35
CA MET A 34 6.82 6.55 1.94
C MET A 34 7.85 7.57 1.46
N ARG A 35 9.14 7.18 1.40
CA ARG A 35 10.19 8.06 0.88
C ARG A 35 10.00 8.37 -0.60
N SER A 36 9.50 7.38 -1.34
CA SER A 36 9.43 7.46 -2.81
C SER A 36 8.18 8.19 -3.30
N PHE A 37 7.04 8.02 -2.61
CA PHE A 37 5.76 8.53 -3.09
C PHE A 37 5.47 9.97 -2.69
N GLY A 38 6.06 10.45 -1.60
CA GLY A 38 5.66 11.74 -1.02
C GLY A 38 4.28 11.68 -0.37
N ALA A 39 3.86 10.52 0.08
CA ALA A 39 2.63 10.36 0.85
C ALA A 39 2.79 11.01 2.23
N ARG A 40 1.69 11.54 2.78
CA ARG A 40 1.70 12.20 4.08
C ARG A 40 1.66 11.20 5.22
N ARG A 41 0.84 10.15 5.07
CA ARG A 41 0.63 9.11 6.07
C ARG A 41 0.39 7.79 5.36
N ALA A 42 0.63 6.69 6.08
CA ALA A 42 0.30 5.36 5.59
C ALA A 42 -0.12 4.47 6.73
N TRP A 43 -0.96 3.51 6.43
CA TRP A 43 -1.46 2.52 7.38
C TRP A 43 -1.38 1.15 6.76
N ARG A 44 -1.15 0.13 7.61
CA ARG A 44 -1.25 -1.28 7.22
C ARG A 44 -2.28 -1.98 8.08
N PHE A 45 -2.98 -2.91 7.48
CA PHE A 45 -4.03 -3.68 8.13
C PHE A 45 -3.95 -5.14 7.74
N TRP A 46 -4.24 -6.01 8.70
CA TRP A 46 -4.58 -7.40 8.42
C TRP A 46 -6.08 -7.58 8.68
N SER A 47 -6.76 -8.28 7.76
CA SER A 47 -8.19 -8.52 7.90
C SER A 47 -8.46 -9.43 9.12
N LEU A 48 -9.51 -9.10 9.88
CA LEU A 48 -9.95 -9.94 10.99
C LEU A 48 -10.80 -11.12 10.54
N THR A 49 -11.34 -11.06 9.32
CA THR A 49 -12.21 -12.13 8.79
C THR A 49 -11.50 -13.01 7.77
N ASP A 50 -10.45 -12.52 7.15
CA ASP A 50 -9.63 -13.28 6.18
C ASP A 50 -8.15 -13.09 6.54
N PRO A 51 -7.54 -14.05 7.27
CA PRO A 51 -6.15 -13.91 7.72
C PRO A 51 -5.12 -13.78 6.61
N SER A 52 -5.47 -14.13 5.38
CA SER A 52 -4.57 -14.00 4.23
C SER A 52 -4.52 -12.58 3.66
N LEU A 53 -5.49 -11.73 4.00
CA LEU A 53 -5.66 -10.42 3.38
C LEU A 53 -4.97 -9.31 4.15
N HIS A 54 -4.02 -8.67 3.49
CA HIS A 54 -3.28 -7.49 3.98
C HIS A 54 -3.70 -6.27 3.16
N GLN A 55 -3.76 -5.10 3.80
CA GLN A 55 -4.03 -3.84 3.13
C GLN A 55 -3.02 -2.79 3.55
N ALA A 56 -2.43 -2.10 2.58
CA ALA A 56 -1.65 -0.89 2.79
C ALA A 56 -2.40 0.29 2.18
N THR A 57 -2.50 1.39 2.94
CA THR A 57 -3.21 2.60 2.51
C THR A 57 -2.26 3.79 2.64
N TYR A 58 -2.10 4.55 1.56
CA TYR A 58 -1.24 5.73 1.51
C TYR A 58 -2.11 6.97 1.31
N GLU A 59 -1.89 7.99 2.13
CA GLU A 59 -2.61 9.26 2.02
C GLU A 59 -1.77 10.31 1.34
N PHE A 60 -2.37 10.98 0.37
CA PHE A 60 -1.76 12.10 -0.35
C PHE A 60 -2.54 13.39 -0.07
N ALA A 61 -1.86 14.51 -0.15
CA ALA A 61 -2.46 15.81 0.09
C ALA A 61 -3.64 16.10 -0.85
N ASP A 62 -3.51 15.64 -2.10
CA ASP A 62 -4.51 15.85 -3.15
C ASP A 62 -4.35 14.82 -4.27
N GLU A 63 -5.30 14.85 -5.19
CA GLU A 63 -5.31 13.94 -6.34
C GLU A 63 -4.10 14.14 -7.26
N ALA A 64 -3.63 15.36 -7.41
CA ALA A 64 -2.46 15.65 -8.26
C ALA A 64 -1.18 15.00 -7.71
N SER A 65 -0.99 15.04 -6.38
CA SER A 65 0.15 14.39 -5.73
C SER A 65 0.10 12.86 -5.91
N LEU A 66 -1.08 12.27 -5.75
CA LEU A 66 -1.30 10.84 -5.99
C LEU A 66 -0.96 10.48 -7.43
N ASP A 67 -1.48 11.25 -8.39
CA ASP A 67 -1.26 11.01 -9.82
C ASP A 67 0.23 11.04 -10.16
N ARG A 68 0.99 12.01 -9.63
CA ARG A 68 2.44 12.08 -9.83
C ARG A 68 3.15 10.84 -9.29
N ALA A 69 2.76 10.38 -8.11
CA ALA A 69 3.37 9.19 -7.51
C ALA A 69 3.14 7.94 -8.36
N LEU A 70 1.93 7.77 -8.90
CA LEU A 70 1.57 6.60 -9.69
C LEU A 70 2.12 6.60 -11.11
N LYS A 71 2.57 7.77 -11.60
CA LYS A 71 3.16 7.89 -12.95
C LYS A 71 4.68 7.91 -12.93
N GLY A 72 5.31 7.99 -11.77
CA GLY A 72 6.76 8.08 -11.64
C GLY A 72 7.48 6.75 -11.80
N GLU A 73 8.80 6.82 -11.82
CA GLU A 73 9.66 5.63 -11.92
C GLU A 73 9.70 4.85 -10.60
N ASP A 74 9.47 5.51 -9.47
CA ASP A 74 9.54 4.86 -8.16
C ASP A 74 8.50 3.76 -7.99
N ILE A 75 7.29 3.95 -8.49
CA ILE A 75 6.27 2.91 -8.38
C ILE A 75 6.65 1.68 -9.20
N LYS A 76 7.28 1.88 -10.35
CA LYS A 76 7.74 0.75 -11.18
C LYS A 76 8.79 -0.08 -10.44
N ARG A 77 9.73 0.59 -9.77
CA ARG A 77 10.75 -0.06 -8.95
C ARG A 77 10.13 -0.80 -7.77
N LEU A 78 9.19 -0.19 -7.07
CA LEU A 78 8.50 -0.80 -5.94
C LEU A 78 7.70 -2.04 -6.35
N VAL A 79 7.03 -1.98 -7.50
CA VAL A 79 6.31 -3.13 -8.06
C VAL A 79 7.28 -4.25 -8.42
N ALA A 80 8.41 -3.91 -9.04
CA ALA A 80 9.43 -4.90 -9.41
C ALA A 80 10.02 -5.58 -8.17
N ASP A 81 10.32 -4.81 -7.12
CA ASP A 81 10.83 -5.34 -5.85
C ASP A 81 9.82 -6.28 -5.19
N PHE A 82 8.56 -5.91 -5.19
CA PHE A 82 7.49 -6.73 -4.65
C PHE A 82 7.37 -8.06 -5.41
N ASN A 83 7.34 -7.99 -6.72
CA ASN A 83 7.21 -9.18 -7.57
C ASN A 83 8.39 -10.13 -7.43
N ARG A 84 9.60 -9.57 -7.25
CA ARG A 84 10.81 -10.35 -7.04
C ARG A 84 10.77 -11.09 -5.70
N ASP A 85 10.39 -10.39 -4.63
CA ASP A 85 10.46 -10.91 -3.27
C ASP A 85 9.24 -11.78 -2.92
N TRP A 86 8.07 -11.48 -3.50
CA TRP A 86 6.80 -12.15 -3.18
C TRP A 86 6.03 -12.56 -4.45
N PRO A 87 6.61 -13.46 -5.27
CA PRO A 87 5.98 -13.84 -6.54
C PRO A 87 4.65 -14.56 -6.39
N ASP A 88 4.42 -15.20 -5.23
CA ASP A 88 3.19 -15.98 -4.97
C ASP A 88 2.08 -15.15 -4.33
N VAL A 89 2.33 -13.87 -4.04
CA VAL A 89 1.34 -12.97 -3.44
C VAL A 89 0.61 -12.23 -4.53
N THR A 90 -0.71 -12.41 -4.57
CA THR A 90 -1.57 -11.69 -5.52
C THR A 90 -1.95 -10.33 -4.93
N ARG A 91 -2.12 -9.33 -5.80
CA ARG A 91 -2.44 -7.97 -5.38
C ARG A 91 -3.53 -7.37 -6.25
N THR A 92 -4.32 -6.50 -5.60
CA THR A 92 -5.19 -5.56 -6.29
C THR A 92 -4.89 -4.16 -5.75
N ARG A 93 -5.12 -3.13 -6.57
CA ARG A 93 -4.92 -1.76 -6.13
C ARG A 93 -6.06 -0.88 -6.61
N GLU A 94 -6.32 0.17 -5.83
CA GLU A 94 -7.39 1.11 -6.09
C GLU A 94 -6.98 2.49 -5.61
N THR A 95 -7.55 3.51 -6.22
CA THR A 95 -7.36 4.91 -5.79
C THR A 95 -8.70 5.48 -5.37
N PHE A 96 -8.67 6.35 -4.36
CA PHE A 96 -9.85 6.97 -3.80
C PHE A 96 -9.63 8.46 -3.59
N VAL A 97 -10.68 9.24 -3.68
CA VAL A 97 -10.69 10.62 -3.22
C VAL A 97 -11.61 10.71 -2.00
N LEU A 98 -11.19 11.46 -1.00
CA LEU A 98 -11.98 11.63 0.22
C LEU A 98 -13.29 12.36 -0.13
N ALA A 99 -14.42 11.70 0.13
CA ALA A 99 -15.74 12.31 -0.09
C ALA A 99 -16.20 13.09 1.14
N GLN A 100 -15.96 12.55 2.32
CA GLN A 100 -16.39 13.16 3.56
C GLN A 100 -15.61 12.58 4.74
N GLU A 101 -15.24 13.43 5.68
CA GLU A 101 -14.70 13.03 6.97
C GLU A 101 -15.66 13.48 8.05
N PHE A 102 -15.97 12.58 8.97
CA PHE A 102 -16.83 12.87 10.10
C PHE A 102 -16.19 12.29 11.36
N ALA A 103 -15.90 13.13 12.32
CA ALA A 103 -15.32 12.72 13.60
C ALA A 103 -16.39 12.76 14.68
N ALA A 104 -16.48 11.67 15.46
CA ALA A 104 -17.42 11.59 16.59
C ALA A 104 -16.96 12.44 17.77
#